data_4ff23b9fc0861f727f5a957d7f076938
#
_entry.id   4ff23b9fc0861f727f5a957d7f076938
#
_cell.length_a   1.000
_cell.length_b   1.000
_cell.length_c   1.000
_cell.angle_alpha   90.00
_cell.angle_beta   90.00
_cell.angle_gamma   90.00
#
_symmetry.space_group_name_H-M   'P 1'
#
loop_
_entity.id
_entity.type
_entity.pdbx_description
1 polymer ?
#
loop_
_entity_poly.entity_id
_entity_poly.type
_entity_poly.pdbx_seq_one_letter_code
_entity_poly.pdbx_strand_id
1 'polypeptide(L)'
;FLDEIDKIASEAGIGGRDVSGRGVQINLLKLMEETEVNLYSPSDMMSQMQAVMDIQRGGKPKPKSINTKNILFIVSGAFDKLAESIKKDRAKSEMGFGAITGDDEEDLSTYLKYVQTSDFIKYGFEPEFIGRVPVRCACTALSATDLAHILTTSEGSVLHQYRDDFRGYGIDFDINKESIIAIAESAS
;
A
#
# COMPACT_ATOMS: atom_id res chain seq x y z
N PHE A 1 6.03 1.33 -5.85
CA PHE A 1 4.91 0.88 -5.02
C PHE A 1 5.21 1.18 -3.56
N LEU A 2 4.23 1.74 -2.83
CA LEU A 2 4.30 2.07 -1.40
C LEU A 2 3.08 1.45 -0.72
N ASP A 3 3.33 0.53 0.19
CA ASP A 3 2.29 -0.12 0.98
C ASP A 3 2.10 0.55 2.35
N GLU A 4 0.98 0.25 3.00
CA GLU A 4 0.63 0.78 4.33
C GLU A 4 0.65 2.32 4.42
N ILE A 5 0.21 3.00 3.35
CA ILE A 5 0.23 4.47 3.30
C ILE A 5 -0.70 5.09 4.37
N ASP A 6 -1.71 4.38 4.82
CA ASP A 6 -2.59 4.78 5.91
C ASP A 6 -1.86 5.03 7.24
N LYS A 7 -0.68 4.42 7.44
CA LYS A 7 0.13 4.58 8.66
C LYS A 7 0.84 5.92 8.76
N ILE A 8 0.97 6.65 7.64
CA ILE A 8 1.55 8.00 7.65
C ILE A 8 0.51 9.11 7.81
N ALA A 9 -0.77 8.77 7.96
CA ALA A 9 -1.80 9.73 8.29
C ALA A 9 -1.57 10.27 9.70
N SER A 10 -1.56 11.59 9.84
CA SER A 10 -1.36 12.25 11.12
C SER A 10 -2.64 12.16 11.96
N GLU A 11 -2.59 11.56 13.15
CA GLU A 11 -3.72 11.61 14.07
C GLU A 11 -3.95 13.06 14.53
N ALA A 12 -5.02 13.66 14.08
CA ALA A 12 -5.43 14.98 14.55
C ALA A 12 -5.87 14.90 16.03
N GLY A 13 -4.99 15.28 16.97
CA GLY A 13 -5.54 15.68 18.26
C GLY A 13 -5.03 15.11 19.55
N ILE A 14 -3.78 14.73 19.71
CA ILE A 14 -3.18 14.61 21.03
C ILE A 14 -1.87 15.37 21.04
N GLY A 15 -1.77 16.43 21.86
CA GLY A 15 -0.71 17.43 21.98
C GLY A 15 0.73 16.97 22.12
N GLY A 16 1.16 16.11 21.23
CA GLY A 16 2.54 15.75 20.95
C GLY A 16 2.92 16.24 19.56
N ARG A 17 4.09 16.81 19.44
CA ARG A 17 4.68 17.16 18.16
C ARG A 17 4.65 15.92 17.27
N ASP A 18 3.69 15.85 16.34
CA ASP A 18 3.63 14.79 15.35
C ASP A 18 4.80 14.96 14.38
N VAL A 19 5.88 14.28 14.71
CA VAL A 19 7.17 14.42 14.04
C VAL A 19 7.28 13.43 12.88
N SER A 20 6.41 12.42 12.80
CA SER A 20 6.61 11.32 11.87
C SER A 20 5.75 11.37 10.61
N GLY A 21 4.42 11.37 10.75
CA GLY A 21 3.52 11.19 9.63
C GLY A 21 3.55 12.35 8.62
N ARG A 22 3.37 13.58 9.08
CA ARG A 22 3.38 14.77 8.22
C ARG A 22 4.71 14.97 7.52
N GLY A 23 5.83 14.74 8.23
CA GLY A 23 7.17 14.86 7.65
C GLY A 23 7.41 13.86 6.53
N VAL A 24 6.90 12.63 6.67
CA VAL A 24 6.97 11.61 5.63
C VAL A 24 6.13 12.01 4.42
N GLN A 25 4.90 12.49 4.62
CA GLN A 25 4.03 12.96 3.54
C GLN A 25 4.70 14.08 2.72
N ILE A 26 5.29 15.08 3.39
CA ILE A 26 6.00 16.20 2.74
C ILE A 26 7.20 15.70 1.92
N ASN A 27 7.95 14.72 2.43
CA ASN A 27 9.10 14.19 1.70
C ASN A 27 8.68 13.31 0.52
N LEU A 28 7.61 12.52 0.64
CA LEU A 28 7.03 11.79 -0.47
C LEU A 28 6.49 12.73 -1.54
N LEU A 29 5.84 13.82 -1.14
CA LEU A 29 5.33 14.84 -2.05
C LEU A 29 6.45 15.40 -2.92
N LYS A 30 7.63 15.70 -2.35
CA LYS A 30 8.80 16.16 -3.11
C LYS A 30 9.25 15.14 -4.17
N LEU A 31 9.13 13.85 -3.89
CA LEU A 31 9.47 12.79 -4.86
C LEU A 31 8.41 12.65 -5.96
N MET A 32 7.14 12.94 -5.64
CA MET A 32 6.02 12.93 -6.59
C MET A 32 5.95 14.18 -7.45
N GLU A 33 6.63 15.24 -7.03
CA GLU A 33 6.87 16.44 -7.84
C GLU A 33 8.15 16.25 -8.65
N GLU A 34 8.13 16.56 -9.93
CA GLU A 34 9.25 16.44 -10.85
C GLU A 34 10.57 16.98 -10.23
N THR A 35 11.36 16.08 -9.65
CA THR A 35 12.56 16.39 -8.88
C THR A 35 13.73 15.53 -9.31
N GLU A 36 14.93 16.08 -9.28
CA GLU A 36 16.17 15.31 -9.42
C GLU A 36 16.66 14.81 -8.06
N VAL A 37 16.69 13.48 -7.92
CA VAL A 37 17.17 12.82 -6.70
C VAL A 37 18.60 12.33 -6.94
N ASN A 38 19.52 12.81 -6.11
CA ASN A 38 20.91 12.35 -6.15
C ASN A 38 21.01 10.91 -5.66
N LEU A 39 21.66 10.06 -6.44
CA LEU A 39 21.86 8.65 -6.11
C LEU A 39 22.98 8.40 -5.11
N TYR A 40 23.84 9.38 -4.93
CA TYR A 40 24.99 9.30 -4.04
C TYR A 40 24.93 10.38 -2.98
N SER A 41 25.19 10.01 -1.73
CA SER A 41 25.39 10.99 -0.67
C SER A 41 26.71 11.73 -0.90
N PRO A 42 26.76 13.06 -0.73
CA PRO A 42 28.00 13.82 -0.81
C PRO A 42 29.06 13.35 0.21
N SER A 43 28.65 12.65 1.27
CA SER A 43 29.50 12.09 2.32
C SER A 43 30.02 10.69 2.04
N ASP A 44 29.58 10.05 0.95
CA ASP A 44 30.03 8.70 0.61
C ASP A 44 31.31 8.73 -0.23
N MET A 45 32.42 8.78 0.50
CA MET A 45 33.79 8.81 -0.06
C MET A 45 34.11 7.58 -0.94
N MET A 46 33.48 6.45 -0.63
CA MET A 46 33.67 5.18 -1.36
C MET A 46 33.04 5.23 -2.73
N SER A 47 31.83 5.78 -2.85
CA SER A 47 31.14 6.00 -4.13
C SER A 47 31.85 7.04 -5.00
N GLN A 48 32.46 8.07 -4.42
CA GLN A 48 33.28 9.03 -5.15
C GLN A 48 34.56 8.39 -5.72
N MET A 49 35.23 7.56 -4.93
CA MET A 49 36.44 6.86 -5.35
C MET A 49 36.15 5.84 -6.45
N GLN A 50 35.02 5.14 -6.35
CA GLN A 50 34.58 4.19 -7.36
C GLN A 50 34.21 4.87 -8.69
N ALA A 51 33.57 6.05 -8.64
CA ALA A 51 33.25 6.85 -9.81
C ALA A 51 34.52 7.34 -10.54
N VAL A 52 35.56 7.72 -9.80
CA VAL A 52 36.86 8.10 -10.39
C VAL A 52 37.55 6.90 -11.03
N MET A 53 37.52 5.72 -10.42
CA MET A 53 38.06 4.48 -10.99
C MET A 53 37.33 4.04 -12.26
N ASP A 54 35.99 4.17 -12.29
CA ASP A 54 35.19 3.82 -13.46
C ASP A 54 35.51 4.72 -14.65
N ILE A 55 35.73 6.02 -14.41
CA ILE A 55 36.17 6.97 -15.45
C ILE A 55 37.58 6.61 -15.98
N GLN A 56 38.52 6.25 -15.11
CA GLN A 56 39.90 5.86 -15.50
C GLN A 56 39.92 4.57 -16.30
N ARG A 57 38.95 3.67 -16.10
CA ARG A 57 38.80 2.41 -16.85
C ARG A 57 38.05 2.57 -18.18
N GLY A 58 37.74 3.81 -18.60
CA GLY A 58 37.01 4.08 -19.86
C GLY A 58 35.54 3.74 -19.82
N GLY A 59 34.95 3.54 -18.63
CA GLY A 59 33.55 3.34 -18.44
C GLY A 59 32.75 4.65 -18.60
N LYS A 60 31.49 4.53 -19.05
CA LYS A 60 30.57 5.68 -19.05
C LYS A 60 30.26 6.05 -17.59
N PRO A 61 30.33 7.33 -17.21
CA PRO A 61 29.95 7.75 -15.87
C PRO A 61 28.49 7.35 -15.58
N LYS A 62 28.26 6.68 -14.46
CA LYS A 62 26.90 6.36 -14.01
C LYS A 62 26.14 7.66 -13.72
N PRO A 63 24.85 7.70 -13.99
CA PRO A 63 24.04 8.89 -13.69
C PRO A 63 24.15 9.21 -12.19
N LYS A 64 24.44 10.47 -11.88
CA LYS A 64 24.54 10.96 -10.49
C LYS A 64 23.19 11.27 -9.88
N SER A 65 22.16 11.44 -10.70
CA SER A 65 20.80 11.75 -10.29
C SER A 65 19.78 11.02 -11.14
N ILE A 66 18.59 10.81 -10.58
CA ILE A 66 17.40 10.31 -11.28
C ILE A 66 16.34 11.41 -11.24
N ASN A 67 15.73 11.71 -12.38
CA ASN A 67 14.56 12.57 -12.45
C ASN A 67 13.29 11.74 -12.22
N THR A 68 12.43 12.19 -11.31
CA THR A 68 11.21 11.48 -10.90
C THR A 68 10.01 11.72 -11.80
N LYS A 69 10.11 12.58 -12.82
CA LYS A 69 9.02 12.99 -13.72
C LYS A 69 8.19 11.83 -14.29
N ASN A 70 8.84 10.75 -14.68
CA ASN A 70 8.21 9.61 -15.35
C ASN A 70 8.07 8.38 -14.44
N ILE A 71 8.12 8.58 -13.12
CA ILE A 71 7.93 7.49 -12.16
C ILE A 71 6.45 7.42 -11.80
N LEU A 72 5.84 6.25 -12.01
CA LEU A 72 4.49 5.96 -11.55
C LEU A 72 4.52 5.66 -10.05
N PHE A 73 3.71 6.38 -9.28
CA PHE A 73 3.51 6.12 -7.86
C PHE A 73 2.20 5.36 -7.66
N ILE A 74 2.28 4.19 -7.06
CA ILE A 74 1.14 3.40 -6.64
C ILE A 74 1.24 3.27 -5.13
N VAL A 75 0.18 3.65 -4.42
CA VAL A 75 0.12 3.61 -2.96
C VAL A 75 -1.07 2.74 -2.53
N SER A 76 -0.90 1.95 -1.48
CA SER A 76 -1.95 1.10 -0.92
C SER A 76 -2.02 1.22 0.61
N GLY A 77 -3.15 0.86 1.19
CA GLY A 77 -3.38 0.83 2.63
C GLY A 77 -4.72 0.20 2.97
N ALA A 78 -4.88 -0.30 4.19
CA ALA A 78 -6.12 -0.93 4.65
C ALA A 78 -7.23 0.09 4.92
N PHE A 79 -6.91 1.24 5.50
CA PHE A 79 -7.87 2.33 5.77
C PHE A 79 -9.08 1.95 6.64
N ASP A 80 -8.95 0.98 7.55
CA ASP A 80 -10.06 0.46 8.37
C ASP A 80 -10.78 1.57 9.16
N LYS A 81 -10.03 2.43 9.85
CA LYS A 81 -10.59 3.57 10.59
C LYS A 81 -11.32 4.56 9.68
N LEU A 82 -10.87 4.71 8.43
CA LEU A 82 -11.52 5.56 7.44
C LEU A 82 -12.86 4.95 7.01
N ALA A 83 -12.90 3.65 6.75
CA ALA A 83 -14.10 2.91 6.40
C ALA A 83 -15.15 3.02 7.52
N GLU A 84 -14.74 2.84 8.79
CA GLU A 84 -15.62 3.04 9.97
C GLU A 84 -16.17 4.46 10.06
N SER A 85 -15.34 5.48 9.78
CA SER A 85 -15.77 6.87 9.80
C SER A 85 -16.85 7.15 8.76
N ILE A 86 -16.65 6.64 7.53
CA ILE A 86 -17.60 6.77 6.44
C ILE A 86 -18.91 6.05 6.77
N LYS A 87 -18.84 4.82 7.33
CA LYS A 87 -20.02 4.08 7.81
C LYS A 87 -20.82 4.90 8.81
N LYS A 88 -20.16 5.49 9.81
CA LYS A 88 -20.79 6.35 10.84
C LYS A 88 -21.42 7.62 10.26
N ASP A 89 -20.75 8.29 9.33
CA ASP A 89 -21.25 9.52 8.73
C ASP A 89 -22.46 9.25 7.81
N ARG A 90 -22.48 8.13 7.11
CA ARG A 90 -23.64 7.69 6.32
C ARG A 90 -24.81 7.32 7.21
N ALA A 91 -24.62 6.54 8.26
CA ALA A 91 -25.66 6.18 9.21
C ALA A 91 -26.32 7.42 9.84
N LYS A 92 -25.55 8.47 10.15
CA LYS A 92 -26.11 9.76 10.64
C LYS A 92 -26.94 10.47 9.58
N SER A 93 -26.52 10.39 8.31
CA SER A 93 -27.24 11.02 7.20
C SER A 93 -28.58 10.36 6.91
N GLU A 94 -28.68 9.05 7.14
CA GLU A 94 -29.89 8.24 6.91
C GLU A 94 -30.90 8.31 8.05
N MET A 95 -30.52 8.75 9.26
CA MET A 95 -31.42 8.94 10.40
C MET A 95 -32.48 10.03 10.20
N GLY A 96 -32.48 10.75 9.08
CA GLY A 96 -33.47 11.80 8.74
C GLY A 96 -34.77 11.30 8.12
N PHE A 97 -34.79 10.18 7.40
CA PHE A 97 -35.99 9.63 6.74
C PHE A 97 -35.84 8.11 6.50
N GLY A 98 -36.44 7.32 7.40
CA GLY A 98 -36.59 5.87 7.23
C GLY A 98 -35.32 5.07 7.49
N ALA A 99 -34.98 4.90 8.77
CA ALA A 99 -33.89 4.01 9.17
C ALA A 99 -34.18 2.58 8.71
N ILE A 100 -33.50 2.12 7.68
CA ILE A 100 -33.35 0.69 7.41
C ILE A 100 -32.30 0.23 8.41
N THR A 101 -32.75 -0.26 9.58
CA THR A 101 -31.94 -1.00 10.53
C THR A 101 -31.70 -2.38 9.95
N GLY A 102 -30.88 -2.48 8.92
CA GLY A 102 -30.27 -3.72 8.51
C GLY A 102 -28.96 -3.84 9.30
N ASP A 103 -28.95 -4.71 10.30
CA ASP A 103 -27.75 -5.28 10.90
C ASP A 103 -27.13 -6.28 9.88
N ASP A 104 -26.97 -5.85 8.65
CA ASP A 104 -26.17 -6.61 7.72
C ASP A 104 -24.70 -6.35 8.07
N GLU A 105 -23.97 -7.40 8.38
CA GLU A 105 -22.51 -7.42 8.49
C GLU A 105 -21.90 -7.08 7.11
N GLU A 106 -22.23 -5.89 6.59
CA GLU A 106 -21.57 -5.36 5.39
C GLU A 106 -20.10 -5.16 5.72
N ASP A 107 -19.27 -5.81 4.95
CA ASP A 107 -17.82 -5.66 5.04
C ASP A 107 -17.46 -4.16 4.96
N LEU A 108 -16.71 -3.71 5.97
CA LEU A 108 -16.26 -2.33 6.10
C LEU A 108 -15.59 -1.81 4.83
N SER A 109 -14.89 -2.68 4.08
CA SER A 109 -14.24 -2.32 2.82
C SER A 109 -15.22 -1.78 1.78
N THR A 110 -16.49 -2.19 1.83
CA THR A 110 -17.54 -1.72 0.92
C THR A 110 -17.76 -0.21 1.04
N TYR A 111 -17.57 0.37 2.23
CA TYR A 111 -17.73 1.80 2.45
C TYR A 111 -16.62 2.64 1.80
N LEU A 112 -15.44 2.07 1.55
CA LEU A 112 -14.34 2.76 0.86
C LEU A 112 -14.69 3.14 -0.59
N LYS A 113 -15.69 2.53 -1.20
CA LYS A 113 -16.19 2.94 -2.53
C LYS A 113 -16.77 4.37 -2.53
N TYR A 114 -17.18 4.85 -1.39
CA TYR A 114 -17.81 6.17 -1.23
C TYR A 114 -16.86 7.25 -0.72
N VAL A 115 -15.57 6.91 -0.58
CA VAL A 115 -14.55 7.81 -0.03
C VAL A 115 -14.38 9.06 -0.88
N GLN A 116 -14.33 10.21 -0.24
CA GLN A 116 -14.10 11.51 -0.84
C GLN A 116 -12.73 12.09 -0.41
N THR A 117 -12.27 13.12 -1.11
CA THR A 117 -11.03 13.83 -0.75
C THR A 117 -11.09 14.38 0.67
N SER A 118 -12.25 14.92 1.08
CA SER A 118 -12.48 15.45 2.42
C SER A 118 -12.26 14.40 3.52
N ASP A 119 -12.54 13.15 3.23
CA ASP A 119 -12.43 12.08 4.22
C ASP A 119 -10.97 11.70 4.48
N PHE A 120 -10.14 11.68 3.43
CA PHE A 120 -8.69 11.53 3.57
C PHE A 120 -8.05 12.69 4.34
N ILE A 121 -8.52 13.93 4.11
CA ILE A 121 -8.03 15.10 4.84
C ILE A 121 -8.42 15.01 6.32
N LYS A 122 -9.67 14.64 6.63
CA LYS A 122 -10.11 14.39 8.00
C LYS A 122 -9.35 13.23 8.66
N TYR A 123 -8.98 12.24 7.88
CA TYR A 123 -8.19 11.08 8.33
C TYR A 123 -6.76 11.44 8.71
N GLY A 124 -6.23 12.58 8.21
CA GLY A 124 -4.91 13.10 8.55
C GLY A 124 -3.91 13.17 7.40
N PHE A 125 -4.39 13.10 6.17
CA PHE A 125 -3.55 13.36 5.00
C PHE A 125 -3.51 14.85 4.65
N GLU A 126 -2.35 15.31 4.21
CA GLU A 126 -2.18 16.66 3.66
C GLU A 126 -2.94 16.78 2.33
N PRO A 127 -3.69 17.90 2.12
CA PRO A 127 -4.44 18.12 0.88
C PRO A 127 -3.60 18.03 -0.38
N GLU A 128 -2.36 18.52 -0.33
CA GLU A 128 -1.42 18.51 -1.44
C GLU A 128 -1.03 17.07 -1.80
N PHE A 129 -0.82 16.19 -0.79
CA PHE A 129 -0.49 14.79 -0.99
C PHE A 129 -1.65 14.06 -1.70
N ILE A 130 -2.87 14.23 -1.21
CA ILE A 130 -4.06 13.61 -1.83
C ILE A 130 -4.30 14.14 -3.24
N GLY A 131 -3.99 15.42 -3.48
CA GLY A 131 -4.08 16.02 -4.82
C GLY A 131 -3.13 15.39 -5.85
N ARG A 132 -2.02 14.79 -5.41
CA ARG A 132 -1.07 14.08 -6.28
C ARG A 132 -1.43 12.61 -6.54
N VAL A 133 -2.41 12.06 -5.80
CA VAL A 133 -2.93 10.69 -5.98
C VAL A 133 -4.42 10.76 -6.35
N PRO A 134 -4.77 11.28 -7.53
CA PRO A 134 -6.16 11.53 -7.89
C PRO A 134 -6.95 10.26 -8.23
N VAL A 135 -6.26 9.21 -8.69
CA VAL A 135 -6.89 7.93 -9.04
C VAL A 135 -7.03 7.08 -7.79
N ARG A 136 -8.25 6.65 -7.51
CA ARG A 136 -8.59 5.87 -6.32
C ARG A 136 -9.32 4.60 -6.72
N CYS A 137 -8.89 3.48 -6.16
CA CYS A 137 -9.51 2.19 -6.35
C CYS A 137 -9.82 1.59 -4.99
N ALA A 138 -11.07 1.30 -4.72
CA ALA A 138 -11.46 0.50 -3.57
C ALA A 138 -11.46 -0.98 -3.98
N CYS A 139 -10.68 -1.80 -3.26
CA CYS A 139 -10.70 -3.24 -3.42
C CYS A 139 -11.88 -3.82 -2.62
N THR A 140 -12.52 -4.82 -3.17
CA THR A 140 -13.55 -5.60 -2.46
C THR A 140 -12.89 -6.71 -1.66
N ALA A 141 -13.55 -7.16 -0.59
CA ALA A 141 -13.14 -8.36 0.13
C ALA A 141 -13.03 -9.56 -0.82
N LEU A 142 -12.08 -10.43 -0.52
CA LEU A 142 -11.86 -11.65 -1.30
C LEU A 142 -12.85 -12.73 -0.85
N SER A 143 -13.50 -13.36 -1.81
CA SER A 143 -14.32 -14.54 -1.54
C SER A 143 -13.45 -15.78 -1.28
N ALA A 144 -14.01 -16.82 -0.66
CA ALA A 144 -13.31 -18.09 -0.49
C ALA A 144 -12.80 -18.68 -1.83
N THR A 145 -13.54 -18.46 -2.93
CA THR A 145 -13.13 -18.83 -4.29
C THR A 145 -11.92 -18.05 -4.75
N ASP A 146 -11.85 -16.76 -4.48
CA ASP A 146 -10.70 -15.92 -4.83
C ASP A 146 -9.46 -16.33 -4.02
N LEU A 147 -9.64 -16.60 -2.73
CA LEU A 147 -8.58 -17.08 -1.85
C LEU A 147 -8.03 -18.42 -2.32
N ALA A 148 -8.90 -19.37 -2.68
CA ALA A 148 -8.48 -20.66 -3.24
C ALA A 148 -7.71 -20.50 -4.56
N HIS A 149 -8.13 -19.56 -5.41
CA HIS A 149 -7.45 -19.25 -6.66
C HIS A 149 -6.06 -18.63 -6.42
N ILE A 150 -5.96 -17.67 -5.50
CA ILE A 150 -4.69 -17.06 -5.10
C ILE A 150 -3.74 -18.13 -4.55
N LEU A 151 -4.24 -19.00 -3.69
CA LEU A 151 -3.45 -20.06 -3.07
C LEU A 151 -2.87 -21.05 -4.07
N THR A 152 -3.57 -21.28 -5.21
CA THR A 152 -3.16 -22.27 -6.21
C THR A 152 -2.45 -21.70 -7.42
N THR A 153 -2.81 -20.48 -7.87
CA THR A 153 -2.48 -20.01 -9.22
C THR A 153 -1.54 -18.81 -9.21
N SER A 154 -1.42 -18.06 -8.10
CA SER A 154 -0.56 -16.88 -8.10
C SER A 154 0.91 -17.27 -8.19
N GLU A 155 1.71 -16.46 -8.90
CA GLU A 155 3.16 -16.68 -9.11
C GLU A 155 3.94 -16.78 -7.79
N GLY A 156 3.52 -16.05 -6.74
CA GLY A 156 4.08 -16.09 -5.39
C GLY A 156 3.30 -16.99 -4.43
N SER A 157 2.53 -17.97 -4.92
CA SER A 157 1.71 -18.85 -4.09
C SER A 157 2.54 -19.55 -3.00
N VAL A 158 2.04 -19.46 -1.76
CA VAL A 158 2.66 -20.14 -0.60
C VAL A 158 2.79 -21.65 -0.85
N LEU A 159 1.83 -22.26 -1.56
CA LEU A 159 1.92 -23.68 -1.90
C LEU A 159 3.06 -24.00 -2.86
N HIS A 160 3.35 -23.10 -3.82
CA HIS A 160 4.50 -23.26 -4.69
C HIS A 160 5.80 -23.15 -3.91
N GLN A 161 5.90 -22.19 -2.98
CA GLN A 161 7.08 -22.03 -2.13
C GLN A 161 7.31 -23.28 -1.27
N TYR A 162 6.27 -23.79 -0.60
CA TYR A 162 6.39 -25.04 0.18
C TYR A 162 6.78 -26.23 -0.68
N ARG A 163 6.24 -26.34 -1.89
CA ARG A 163 6.60 -27.42 -2.82
C ARG A 163 8.08 -27.38 -3.18
N ASP A 164 8.60 -26.18 -3.45
CA ASP A 164 10.02 -26.01 -3.79
C ASP A 164 10.93 -26.23 -2.58
N ASP A 165 10.54 -25.75 -1.40
CA ASP A 165 11.27 -25.95 -0.17
C ASP A 165 11.35 -27.45 0.20
N PHE A 166 10.26 -28.18 0.19
CA PHE A 166 10.23 -29.60 0.48
C PHE A 166 11.00 -30.43 -0.55
N ARG A 167 10.92 -30.02 -1.83
CA ARG A 167 11.72 -30.68 -2.89
C ARG A 167 13.21 -30.56 -2.61
N GLY A 168 13.67 -29.46 -2.01
CA GLY A 168 15.06 -29.30 -1.57
C GLY A 168 15.51 -30.35 -0.55
N TYR A 169 14.58 -30.93 0.20
CA TYR A 169 14.82 -32.00 1.16
C TYR A 169 14.47 -33.41 0.60
N GLY A 170 14.15 -33.50 -0.68
CA GLY A 170 13.75 -34.78 -1.30
C GLY A 170 12.34 -35.27 -0.89
N ILE A 171 11.48 -34.35 -0.46
CA ILE A 171 10.11 -34.64 -0.04
C ILE A 171 9.15 -34.10 -1.11
N ASP A 172 8.24 -34.96 -1.58
CA ASP A 172 7.14 -34.52 -2.43
C ASP A 172 5.99 -33.99 -1.57
N PHE A 173 5.69 -32.71 -1.74
CA PHE A 173 4.57 -32.03 -1.07
C PHE A 173 3.42 -31.84 -2.06
N ASP A 174 2.25 -32.36 -1.72
CA ASP A 174 1.02 -32.11 -2.47
C ASP A 174 -0.15 -31.87 -1.54
N ILE A 175 -1.11 -31.06 -2.00
CA ILE A 175 -2.34 -30.73 -1.27
C ILE A 175 -3.54 -30.96 -2.18
N ASN A 176 -4.55 -31.63 -1.68
CA ASN A 176 -5.75 -31.93 -2.46
C ASN A 176 -6.68 -30.71 -2.53
N LYS A 177 -7.60 -30.72 -3.50
CA LYS A 177 -8.53 -29.60 -3.73
C LYS A 177 -9.46 -29.33 -2.55
N GLU A 178 -9.86 -30.37 -1.84
CA GLU A 178 -10.77 -30.25 -0.69
C GLU A 178 -10.09 -29.49 0.45
N SER A 179 -8.81 -29.77 0.73
CA SER A 179 -8.03 -29.04 1.72
C SER A 179 -7.81 -27.59 1.32
N ILE A 180 -7.60 -27.30 0.04
CA ILE A 180 -7.48 -25.92 -0.47
C ILE A 180 -8.77 -25.14 -0.21
N ILE A 181 -9.92 -25.73 -0.50
CA ILE A 181 -11.22 -25.10 -0.26
C ILE A 181 -11.43 -24.88 1.25
N ALA A 182 -11.15 -25.88 2.08
CA ALA A 182 -11.30 -25.75 3.53
C ALA A 182 -10.40 -24.65 4.14
N ILE A 183 -9.17 -24.50 3.62
CA ILE A 183 -8.27 -23.41 4.03
C ILE A 183 -8.84 -22.07 3.60
N ALA A 184 -9.33 -21.96 2.37
CA ALA A 184 -9.90 -20.73 1.84
C ALA A 184 -11.18 -20.30 2.58
N GLU A 185 -12.06 -21.25 2.91
CA GLU A 185 -13.27 -21.01 3.71
C GLU A 185 -12.96 -20.60 5.15
N SER A 186 -11.87 -21.12 5.73
CA SER A 186 -11.44 -20.75 7.09
C SER A 186 -10.79 -19.37 7.14
N ALA A 187 -10.36 -18.84 6.00
CA ALA A 187 -9.68 -17.54 5.87
C ALA A 187 -10.59 -16.42 5.34
N SER A 188 -11.77 -16.75 4.84
CA SER A 188 -12.81 -15.80 4.41
C SER A 188 -13.73 -15.43 5.59
#